data_d25b70635973025df1b2d53a6e896db6
#
_entry.id   d25b70635973025df1b2d53a6e896db6
#
_cell.length_a   1.000
_cell.length_b   1.000
_cell.length_c   1.000
_cell.angle_alpha   90.00
_cell.angle_beta   90.00
_cell.angle_gamma   90.00
#
_symmetry.space_group_name_H-M   'P 1'
#
loop_
_entity.id
_entity.type
_entity.pdbx_description
1 polymer ?
#
loop_
_entity_poly.entity_id
_entity_poly.type
_entity_poly.pdbx_seq_one_letter_code
_entity_poly.pdbx_strand_id
1 'polypeptide(L)'
;FMSLLDLPELQALHRPEHLIRLSAQQDIPITSRVRNLIDTNTFQKLRHIRQLGLVQLVYPSATHTRFEHSLGVYHLALRYLSRLSNNDAFIDTVTPTDIEAFILAALLHDIGHWPFCHPIEDMGLIEVTHHEHLVAELLESDEIKSLIDRDWSCETTQVVRILNGKSASVAEAILSSLISGPIDIDKMDYLPRDSANCGVPYGNHFDQDRLISSLTLSPSNPRLAISEKGRTAAELMVFSRYVMFSEVYWHRTVRSATAMFQHLFFKSRGGIALDTLHHLRDEAFIGALTACDSTELKLASMLFGRARQLFKCVLEFDHQSQPELHSQIAHSTYANCNLMTDHLHRAIASKCQLPRDAI
;
A
#
# COMPACT_ATOMS: atom_id res chain seq x y z
N PHE A 1 31.89 -18.64 8.51
CA PHE A 1 30.87 -17.58 8.53
C PHE A 1 30.23 -17.53 7.14
N MET A 2 28.91 -17.63 7.06
CA MET A 2 28.13 -17.46 5.83
C MET A 2 28.21 -16.00 5.41
N SER A 3 28.63 -15.72 4.19
CA SER A 3 28.61 -14.34 3.65
C SER A 3 27.16 -13.92 3.41
N LEU A 4 26.87 -12.63 3.52
CA LEU A 4 25.53 -12.10 3.18
C LEU A 4 25.11 -12.48 1.76
N LEU A 5 26.08 -12.57 0.85
CA LEU A 5 25.86 -12.96 -0.56
C LEU A 5 25.60 -14.45 -0.77
N ASP A 6 25.78 -15.30 0.25
CA ASP A 6 25.51 -16.73 0.16
C ASP A 6 24.02 -17.07 0.34
N LEU A 7 23.19 -16.10 0.70
CA LEU A 7 21.74 -16.28 0.81
C LEU A 7 21.13 -16.64 -0.56
N PRO A 8 20.26 -17.67 -0.63
CA PRO A 8 19.71 -18.17 -1.88
C PRO A 8 19.04 -17.07 -2.73
N GLU A 9 18.33 -16.15 -2.10
CA GLU A 9 17.63 -15.05 -2.78
C GLU A 9 18.60 -14.08 -3.45
N LEU A 10 19.72 -13.76 -2.79
CA LEU A 10 20.74 -12.88 -3.38
C LEU A 10 21.52 -13.59 -4.49
N GLN A 11 21.76 -14.89 -4.36
CA GLN A 11 22.36 -15.68 -5.45
C GLN A 11 21.41 -15.78 -6.65
N ALA A 12 20.10 -15.89 -6.42
CA ALA A 12 19.09 -15.97 -7.46
C ALA A 12 19.01 -14.68 -8.32
N LEU A 13 19.48 -13.52 -7.85
CA LEU A 13 19.60 -12.32 -8.68
C LEU A 13 20.53 -12.54 -9.89
N HIS A 14 21.55 -13.40 -9.74
CA HIS A 14 22.55 -13.66 -10.78
C HIS A 14 22.34 -14.98 -11.50
N ARG A 15 21.72 -15.96 -10.81
CA ARG A 15 21.47 -17.31 -11.32
C ARG A 15 20.10 -17.80 -10.89
N PRO A 16 19.00 -17.26 -11.48
CA PRO A 16 17.65 -17.62 -11.09
C PRO A 16 17.31 -19.05 -11.51
N GLU A 17 16.77 -19.84 -10.60
CA GLU A 17 16.18 -21.14 -10.92
C GLU A 17 14.76 -20.97 -11.50
N HIS A 18 14.02 -20.01 -10.96
CA HIS A 18 12.65 -19.69 -11.37
C HIS A 18 12.48 -18.17 -11.45
N LEU A 19 11.66 -17.76 -12.41
CA LEU A 19 11.35 -16.35 -12.65
C LEU A 19 9.84 -16.15 -12.74
N ILE A 20 9.37 -15.06 -12.12
CA ILE A 20 8.03 -14.53 -12.36
C ILE A 20 8.20 -13.23 -13.15
N ARG A 21 7.59 -13.16 -14.35
CA ARG A 21 7.60 -11.94 -15.16
C ARG A 21 6.46 -11.02 -14.72
N LEU A 22 6.79 -9.78 -14.37
CA LEU A 22 5.83 -8.73 -14.12
C LEU A 22 5.80 -7.69 -15.25
N SER A 23 4.82 -6.79 -15.20
CA SER A 23 4.76 -5.61 -16.07
C SER A 23 6.05 -4.78 -15.94
N ALA A 24 6.33 -3.94 -16.93
CA ALA A 24 7.58 -3.18 -17.05
C ALA A 24 8.84 -4.06 -17.21
N GLN A 25 8.70 -5.29 -17.76
CA GLN A 25 9.78 -6.22 -18.10
C GLN A 25 10.66 -6.62 -16.91
N GLN A 26 10.08 -6.68 -15.71
CA GLN A 26 10.78 -7.15 -14.53
C GLN A 26 10.70 -8.68 -14.45
N ASP A 27 11.84 -9.34 -14.38
CA ASP A 27 11.97 -10.76 -14.08
C ASP A 27 12.35 -10.91 -12.59
N ILE A 28 11.42 -11.40 -11.79
CA ILE A 28 11.58 -11.54 -10.35
C ILE A 28 12.15 -12.93 -10.05
N PRO A 29 13.37 -13.05 -9.48
CA PRO A 29 13.93 -14.33 -9.12
C PRO A 29 13.20 -14.92 -7.91
N ILE A 30 12.81 -16.20 -8.00
CA ILE A 30 12.04 -16.88 -6.96
C ILE A 30 12.78 -18.13 -6.54
N THR A 31 13.14 -18.23 -5.26
CA THR A 31 13.66 -19.45 -4.63
C THR A 31 12.52 -20.38 -4.22
N SER A 32 12.82 -21.63 -3.93
CA SER A 32 11.80 -22.60 -3.50
C SER A 32 11.11 -22.17 -2.19
N ARG A 33 11.86 -21.62 -1.21
CA ARG A 33 11.27 -21.16 0.06
C ARG A 33 10.40 -19.89 -0.10
N VAL A 34 10.76 -18.99 -0.99
CA VAL A 34 9.93 -17.84 -1.35
C VAL A 34 8.65 -18.29 -2.08
N ARG A 35 8.77 -19.28 -2.98
CA ARG A 35 7.60 -19.87 -3.65
C ARG A 35 6.60 -20.45 -2.65
N ASN A 36 7.09 -21.20 -1.66
CA ASN A 36 6.21 -21.78 -0.61
C ASN A 36 5.35 -20.70 0.06
N LEU A 37 5.91 -19.53 0.36
CA LEU A 37 5.17 -18.39 0.93
C LEU A 37 4.19 -17.77 -0.07
N ILE A 38 4.63 -17.57 -1.32
CA ILE A 38 3.79 -17.00 -2.38
C ILE A 38 2.57 -17.89 -2.66
N ASP A 39 2.72 -19.22 -2.57
CA ASP A 39 1.66 -20.19 -2.87
C ASP A 39 0.65 -20.37 -1.71
N THR A 40 0.83 -19.70 -0.57
CA THR A 40 -0.14 -19.70 0.54
C THR A 40 -1.45 -18.98 0.15
N ASN A 41 -2.57 -19.39 0.74
CA ASN A 41 -3.85 -18.72 0.51
C ASN A 41 -3.80 -17.25 0.92
N THR A 42 -3.11 -16.96 2.04
CA THR A 42 -2.93 -15.61 2.56
C THR A 42 -2.23 -14.71 1.55
N PHE A 43 -1.15 -15.17 0.91
CA PHE A 43 -0.45 -14.37 -0.10
C PHE A 43 -1.21 -14.33 -1.43
N GLN A 44 -1.78 -15.47 -1.88
CA GLN A 44 -2.56 -15.55 -3.12
C GLN A 44 -3.81 -14.66 -3.12
N LYS A 45 -4.36 -14.36 -1.95
CA LYS A 45 -5.45 -13.37 -1.80
C LYS A 45 -5.10 -12.03 -2.44
N LEU A 46 -3.83 -11.60 -2.36
CA LEU A 46 -3.38 -10.32 -2.92
C LEU A 46 -3.58 -10.18 -4.42
N ARG A 47 -3.69 -11.29 -5.17
CA ARG A 47 -4.05 -11.29 -6.61
C ARG A 47 -5.45 -10.73 -6.88
N HIS A 48 -6.29 -10.72 -5.87
CA HIS A 48 -7.70 -10.34 -5.95
C HIS A 48 -7.99 -9.02 -5.21
N ILE A 49 -6.94 -8.30 -4.81
CA ILE A 49 -7.03 -6.98 -4.19
C ILE A 49 -6.27 -5.99 -5.07
N ARG A 50 -6.98 -5.02 -5.63
CA ARG A 50 -6.38 -3.99 -6.47
C ARG A 50 -5.53 -3.05 -5.65
N GLN A 51 -4.37 -2.69 -6.19
CA GLN A 51 -3.44 -1.75 -5.55
C GLN A 51 -4.08 -0.37 -5.31
N LEU A 52 -4.77 0.16 -6.30
CA LEU A 52 -5.29 1.51 -6.28
C LEU A 52 -6.82 1.59 -6.11
N GLY A 53 -7.50 0.46 -5.92
CA GLY A 53 -8.93 0.40 -5.61
C GLY A 53 -9.79 1.25 -6.56
N LEU A 54 -10.36 2.35 -6.06
CA LEU A 54 -11.29 3.21 -6.80
C LEU A 54 -10.63 4.06 -7.91
N VAL A 55 -9.32 4.17 -7.95
CA VAL A 55 -8.59 4.91 -8.99
C VAL A 55 -8.91 4.37 -10.39
N GLN A 56 -9.18 3.07 -10.53
CA GLN A 56 -9.60 2.45 -11.78
C GLN A 56 -10.89 3.05 -12.37
N LEU A 57 -11.74 3.67 -11.56
CA LEU A 57 -12.95 4.34 -12.06
C LEU A 57 -12.62 5.60 -12.87
N VAL A 58 -11.41 6.10 -12.75
CA VAL A 58 -10.90 7.27 -13.48
C VAL A 58 -9.82 6.88 -14.48
N TYR A 59 -8.93 5.97 -14.07
CA TYR A 59 -7.84 5.39 -14.88
C TYR A 59 -8.14 3.91 -15.14
N PRO A 60 -8.85 3.54 -16.23
CA PRO A 60 -9.41 2.20 -16.41
C PRO A 60 -8.38 1.07 -16.45
N SER A 61 -7.13 1.36 -16.81
CA SER A 61 -6.03 0.40 -16.84
C SER A 61 -5.35 0.19 -15.48
N ALA A 62 -5.71 0.97 -14.45
CA ALA A 62 -5.18 0.85 -13.08
C ALA A 62 -5.82 -0.34 -12.33
N THR A 63 -5.62 -1.54 -12.87
CA THR A 63 -6.21 -2.80 -12.37
C THR A 63 -5.18 -3.76 -11.78
N HIS A 64 -3.89 -3.36 -11.72
CA HIS A 64 -2.83 -4.14 -11.11
C HIS A 64 -3.10 -4.39 -9.63
N THR A 65 -2.51 -5.45 -9.12
CA THR A 65 -2.86 -6.02 -7.84
C THR A 65 -1.75 -5.83 -6.80
N ARG A 66 -2.09 -5.97 -5.52
CA ARG A 66 -1.10 -5.98 -4.44
C ARG A 66 -0.12 -7.15 -4.55
N PHE A 67 -0.50 -8.24 -5.19
CA PHE A 67 0.39 -9.35 -5.49
C PHE A 67 1.59 -8.92 -6.35
N GLU A 68 1.35 -8.18 -7.42
CA GLU A 68 2.41 -7.67 -8.29
C GLU A 68 3.33 -6.69 -7.56
N HIS A 69 2.72 -5.81 -6.75
CA HIS A 69 3.44 -4.85 -5.93
C HIS A 69 4.34 -5.56 -4.89
N SER A 70 3.81 -6.50 -4.11
CA SER A 70 4.58 -7.26 -3.11
C SER A 70 5.79 -7.97 -3.72
N LEU A 71 5.64 -8.55 -4.92
CA LEU A 71 6.76 -9.14 -5.64
C LEU A 71 7.78 -8.11 -6.13
N GLY A 72 7.32 -6.94 -6.56
CA GLY A 72 8.19 -5.83 -6.95
C GLY A 72 9.00 -5.28 -5.78
N VAL A 73 8.35 -5.11 -4.62
CA VAL A 73 9.01 -4.68 -3.36
C VAL A 73 10.04 -5.72 -2.90
N TYR A 74 9.70 -7.02 -2.95
CA TYR A 74 10.66 -8.10 -2.71
C TYR A 74 11.88 -8.01 -3.65
N HIS A 75 11.67 -7.82 -4.94
CA HIS A 75 12.77 -7.68 -5.90
C HIS A 75 13.66 -6.47 -5.59
N LEU A 76 13.06 -5.33 -5.28
CA LEU A 76 13.82 -4.14 -4.89
C LEU A 76 14.59 -4.35 -3.58
N ALA A 77 14.04 -5.10 -2.62
CA ALA A 77 14.76 -5.49 -1.42
C ALA A 77 16.05 -6.24 -1.75
N LEU A 78 15.99 -7.22 -2.64
CA LEU A 78 17.18 -7.95 -3.08
C LEU A 78 18.21 -7.03 -3.76
N ARG A 79 17.76 -6.11 -4.61
CA ARG A 79 18.65 -5.13 -5.28
C ARG A 79 19.30 -4.17 -4.30
N TYR A 80 18.57 -3.69 -3.28
CA TYR A 80 19.10 -2.85 -2.20
C TYR A 80 20.14 -3.61 -1.40
N LEU A 81 19.83 -4.84 -0.99
CA LEU A 81 20.76 -5.70 -0.25
C LEU A 81 22.03 -6.00 -1.06
N SER A 82 21.91 -6.35 -2.33
CA SER A 82 23.06 -6.57 -3.23
C SER A 82 23.94 -5.32 -3.35
N ARG A 83 23.35 -4.13 -3.33
CA ARG A 83 24.13 -2.88 -3.34
C ARG A 83 24.80 -2.63 -1.98
N LEU A 84 24.08 -2.78 -0.88
CA LEU A 84 24.57 -2.51 0.48
C LEU A 84 25.57 -3.57 0.96
N SER A 85 25.56 -4.78 0.42
CA SER A 85 26.58 -5.80 0.69
C SER A 85 28.01 -5.44 0.23
N ASN A 86 28.16 -4.31 -0.47
CA ASN A 86 29.45 -3.72 -0.79
C ASN A 86 29.85 -2.57 0.15
N ASN A 87 29.11 -2.36 1.25
CA ASN A 87 29.39 -1.33 2.25
C ASN A 87 29.86 -2.00 3.54
N ASP A 88 31.10 -1.73 3.96
CA ASP A 88 31.73 -2.37 5.12
C ASP A 88 30.90 -2.17 6.40
N ALA A 89 30.40 -0.94 6.64
CA ALA A 89 29.59 -0.64 7.82
C ALA A 89 28.27 -1.43 7.84
N PHE A 90 27.70 -1.75 6.67
CA PHE A 90 26.52 -2.59 6.57
C PHE A 90 26.86 -4.05 6.90
N ILE A 91 27.94 -4.58 6.33
CA ILE A 91 28.40 -5.97 6.54
C ILE A 91 28.78 -6.20 8.02
N ASP A 92 29.41 -5.21 8.65
CA ASP A 92 29.84 -5.30 10.06
C ASP A 92 28.64 -5.24 11.03
N THR A 93 27.48 -4.72 10.59
CA THR A 93 26.32 -4.47 11.46
C THR A 93 25.21 -5.48 11.27
N VAL A 94 24.98 -5.93 10.03
CA VAL A 94 23.80 -6.72 9.65
C VAL A 94 24.19 -8.19 9.44
N THR A 95 23.49 -9.09 10.12
CA THR A 95 23.71 -10.54 10.00
C THR A 95 22.88 -11.18 8.88
N PRO A 96 23.20 -12.40 8.43
CA PRO A 96 22.36 -13.15 7.50
C PRO A 96 20.91 -13.33 7.99
N THR A 97 20.72 -13.56 9.29
CA THR A 97 19.37 -13.67 9.90
C THR A 97 18.59 -12.38 9.82
N ASP A 98 19.24 -11.21 10.02
CA ASP A 98 18.60 -9.91 9.86
C ASP A 98 18.16 -9.68 8.41
N ILE A 99 18.98 -10.12 7.45
CA ILE A 99 18.64 -10.02 6.01
C ILE A 99 17.46 -10.92 5.66
N GLU A 100 17.40 -12.15 6.20
CA GLU A 100 16.25 -13.02 6.00
C GLU A 100 14.96 -12.38 6.53
N ALA A 101 15.00 -11.80 7.73
CA ALA A 101 13.85 -11.07 8.29
C ALA A 101 13.43 -9.88 7.42
N PHE A 102 14.38 -9.14 6.83
CA PHE A 102 14.09 -8.05 5.93
C PHE A 102 13.49 -8.51 4.59
N ILE A 103 14.00 -9.61 4.02
CA ILE A 103 13.44 -10.21 2.80
C ILE A 103 11.98 -10.62 3.03
N LEU A 104 11.69 -11.27 4.18
CA LEU A 104 10.34 -11.63 4.58
C LEU A 104 9.47 -10.39 4.79
N ALA A 105 9.99 -9.38 5.47
CA ALA A 105 9.29 -8.11 5.68
C ALA A 105 8.91 -7.46 4.34
N ALA A 106 9.84 -7.40 3.39
CA ALA A 106 9.59 -6.86 2.05
C ALA A 106 8.54 -7.67 1.26
N LEU A 107 8.60 -9.01 1.31
CA LEU A 107 7.64 -9.86 0.61
C LEU A 107 6.24 -9.77 1.23
N LEU A 108 6.15 -9.75 2.57
CA LEU A 108 4.92 -9.95 3.32
C LEU A 108 4.31 -8.66 3.88
N HIS A 109 4.88 -7.47 3.57
CA HIS A 109 4.42 -6.19 4.14
C HIS A 109 2.93 -5.92 3.90
N ASP A 110 2.39 -6.35 2.76
CA ASP A 110 1.04 -6.07 2.30
C ASP A 110 0.01 -7.19 2.60
N ILE A 111 0.41 -8.33 3.23
CA ILE A 111 -0.50 -9.47 3.44
C ILE A 111 -1.73 -9.13 4.32
N GLY A 112 -1.61 -8.12 5.18
CA GLY A 112 -2.70 -7.62 6.02
C GLY A 112 -3.74 -6.79 5.28
N HIS A 113 -3.48 -6.39 4.03
CA HIS A 113 -4.44 -5.59 3.27
C HIS A 113 -5.69 -6.38 2.89
N TRP A 114 -6.80 -5.65 2.86
CA TRP A 114 -8.13 -6.09 2.46
C TRP A 114 -8.75 -5.07 1.48
N PRO A 115 -9.86 -5.40 0.81
CA PRO A 115 -10.45 -4.53 -0.22
C PRO A 115 -10.72 -3.11 0.27
N PHE A 116 -10.22 -2.11 -0.43
CA PHE A 116 -10.43 -0.68 -0.13
C PHE A 116 -10.02 -0.27 1.29
N CYS A 117 -9.03 -0.93 1.91
CA CYS A 117 -8.68 -0.70 3.30
C CYS A 117 -8.32 0.76 3.59
N HIS A 118 -7.45 1.41 2.81
CA HIS A 118 -7.05 2.80 3.04
C HIS A 118 -8.22 3.79 3.07
N PRO A 119 -9.16 3.81 2.10
CA PRO A 119 -10.36 4.63 2.21
C PRO A 119 -11.19 4.40 3.48
N ILE A 120 -11.22 3.18 4.00
CA ILE A 120 -11.99 2.85 5.20
C ILE A 120 -11.20 3.23 6.47
N GLU A 121 -9.89 2.95 6.51
CA GLU A 121 -9.01 3.36 7.60
C GLU A 121 -8.97 4.89 7.77
N ASP A 122 -8.97 5.65 6.67
CA ASP A 122 -9.04 7.12 6.65
C ASP A 122 -10.30 7.66 7.37
N MET A 123 -11.33 6.85 7.55
CA MET A 123 -12.53 7.23 8.30
C MET A 123 -12.32 7.25 9.83
N GLY A 124 -11.25 6.61 10.33
CA GLY A 124 -10.92 6.54 11.75
C GLY A 124 -11.96 5.82 12.60
N LEU A 125 -12.58 4.76 12.06
CA LEU A 125 -13.59 3.97 12.77
C LEU A 125 -12.91 3.02 13.76
N ILE A 126 -13.33 3.06 15.03
CA ILE A 126 -12.74 2.27 16.12
C ILE A 126 -12.94 0.77 15.92
N GLU A 127 -14.03 0.39 15.27
CA GLU A 127 -14.37 -1.01 14.99
C GLU A 127 -13.57 -1.64 13.84
N VAL A 128 -12.73 -0.88 13.15
CA VAL A 128 -11.92 -1.37 12.02
C VAL A 128 -10.46 -1.55 12.45
N THR A 129 -9.96 -2.76 12.34
CA THR A 129 -8.54 -3.07 12.60
C THR A 129 -7.67 -2.59 11.43
N HIS A 130 -6.62 -1.83 11.73
CA HIS A 130 -5.65 -1.41 10.72
C HIS A 130 -4.89 -2.59 10.12
N HIS A 131 -4.66 -2.54 8.81
CA HIS A 131 -3.96 -3.61 8.07
C HIS A 131 -2.57 -3.93 8.63
N GLU A 132 -1.85 -2.94 9.16
CA GLU A 132 -0.53 -3.15 9.79
C GLU A 132 -0.59 -4.10 11.00
N HIS A 133 -1.66 -4.04 11.81
CA HIS A 133 -1.87 -4.96 12.92
C HIS A 133 -2.17 -6.38 12.43
N LEU A 134 -2.94 -6.50 11.36
CA LEU A 134 -3.29 -7.78 10.75
C LEU A 134 -2.07 -8.51 10.17
N VAL A 135 -1.03 -7.79 9.71
CA VAL A 135 0.22 -8.42 9.27
C VAL A 135 0.84 -9.25 10.40
N ALA A 136 0.91 -8.72 11.62
CA ALA A 136 1.47 -9.43 12.76
C ALA A 136 0.68 -10.70 13.09
N GLU A 137 -0.65 -10.65 13.05
CA GLU A 137 -1.52 -11.82 13.29
C GLU A 137 -1.37 -12.87 12.18
N LEU A 138 -1.28 -12.45 10.92
CA LEU A 138 -1.13 -13.36 9.79
C LEU A 138 0.25 -14.02 9.75
N LEU A 139 1.30 -13.35 10.18
CA LEU A 139 2.64 -13.93 10.33
C LEU A 139 2.69 -15.03 11.39
N GLU A 140 1.85 -14.95 12.43
CA GLU A 140 1.71 -15.99 13.49
C GLU A 140 0.68 -17.06 13.13
N SER A 141 0.01 -16.98 11.98
CA SER A 141 -0.90 -18.04 11.52
C SER A 141 -0.14 -19.32 11.19
N ASP A 142 -0.76 -20.47 11.43
CA ASP A 142 -0.15 -21.78 11.15
C ASP A 142 0.33 -21.90 9.69
N GLU A 143 -0.39 -21.29 8.73
CA GLU A 143 -0.05 -21.32 7.31
C GLU A 143 1.29 -20.64 7.00
N ILE A 144 1.54 -19.46 7.56
CA ILE A 144 2.76 -18.68 7.31
C ILE A 144 3.87 -19.07 8.26
N LYS A 145 3.57 -19.14 9.56
CA LYS A 145 4.56 -19.41 10.61
C LYS A 145 5.28 -20.74 10.40
N SER A 146 4.56 -21.81 10.05
CA SER A 146 5.18 -23.12 9.84
C SER A 146 6.19 -23.12 8.68
N LEU A 147 5.98 -22.29 7.66
CA LEU A 147 6.90 -22.12 6.54
C LEU A 147 8.12 -21.30 6.95
N ILE A 148 7.93 -20.24 7.73
CA ILE A 148 9.03 -19.43 8.25
C ILE A 148 9.90 -20.26 9.20
N ASP A 149 9.31 -20.93 10.18
CA ASP A 149 10.04 -21.77 11.16
C ASP A 149 10.80 -22.93 10.49
N ARG A 150 10.31 -23.45 9.37
CA ARG A 150 10.95 -24.55 8.63
C ARG A 150 12.10 -24.10 7.75
N ASP A 151 11.92 -23.00 7.02
CA ASP A 151 12.77 -22.64 5.87
C ASP A 151 13.67 -21.41 6.11
N TRP A 152 13.43 -20.64 7.18
CA TRP A 152 14.12 -19.39 7.48
C TRP A 152 14.74 -19.41 8.88
N SER A 153 15.83 -18.65 9.09
CA SER A 153 16.55 -18.61 10.37
C SER A 153 16.10 -17.49 11.30
N CYS A 154 15.22 -16.60 10.81
CA CYS A 154 14.71 -15.47 11.58
C CYS A 154 13.35 -15.79 12.22
N GLU A 155 13.00 -15.03 13.25
CA GLU A 155 11.71 -15.13 13.92
C GLU A 155 10.67 -14.17 13.30
N THR A 156 9.39 -14.56 13.31
CA THR A 156 8.27 -13.70 12.89
C THR A 156 8.23 -12.36 13.64
N THR A 157 8.58 -12.39 14.93
CA THR A 157 8.67 -11.18 15.78
C THR A 157 9.72 -10.17 15.26
N GLN A 158 10.82 -10.65 14.69
CA GLN A 158 11.83 -9.78 14.05
C GLN A 158 11.28 -9.13 12.78
N VAL A 159 10.57 -9.89 11.95
CA VAL A 159 9.89 -9.37 10.76
C VAL A 159 8.91 -8.25 11.13
N VAL A 160 8.08 -8.47 12.16
CA VAL A 160 7.12 -7.47 12.67
C VAL A 160 7.82 -6.21 13.17
N ARG A 161 8.95 -6.34 13.90
CA ARG A 161 9.70 -5.16 14.39
C ARG A 161 10.25 -4.33 13.25
N ILE A 162 10.77 -4.96 12.18
CA ILE A 162 11.27 -4.26 10.99
C ILE A 162 10.13 -3.50 10.31
N LEU A 163 8.95 -4.12 10.15
CA LEU A 163 7.79 -3.49 9.53
C LEU A 163 7.26 -2.30 10.33
N ASN A 164 7.16 -2.45 11.66
CA ASN A 164 6.57 -1.43 12.52
C ASN A 164 7.55 -0.33 12.97
N GLY A 165 8.82 -0.40 12.55
CA GLY A 165 9.86 0.56 12.98
C GLY A 165 10.22 0.47 14.47
N LYS A 166 9.81 -0.59 15.18
CA LYS A 166 10.11 -0.83 16.61
C LYS A 166 11.37 -1.66 16.77
N SER A 167 12.47 -1.17 16.20
CA SER A 167 13.73 -1.88 16.10
C SER A 167 14.35 -2.18 17.47
N ALA A 168 14.78 -3.43 17.69
CA ALA A 168 15.48 -3.86 18.88
C ALA A 168 17.02 -3.76 18.74
N SER A 169 17.53 -3.55 17.52
CA SER A 169 18.96 -3.45 17.22
C SER A 169 19.23 -2.37 16.19
N VAL A 170 20.50 -1.99 16.03
CA VAL A 170 20.95 -1.10 14.96
C VAL A 170 20.71 -1.70 13.58
N ALA A 171 20.91 -3.01 13.43
CA ALA A 171 20.63 -3.75 12.19
C ALA A 171 19.14 -3.61 11.80
N GLU A 172 18.22 -3.89 12.72
CA GLU A 172 16.78 -3.73 12.48
C GLU A 172 16.42 -2.28 12.12
N ALA A 173 17.04 -1.28 12.76
CA ALA A 173 16.80 0.13 12.47
C ALA A 173 17.24 0.52 11.04
N ILE A 174 18.39 -0.01 10.59
CA ILE A 174 18.86 0.16 9.21
C ILE A 174 17.82 -0.48 8.26
N LEU A 175 17.47 -1.74 8.46
CA LEU A 175 16.56 -2.50 7.59
C LEU A 175 15.15 -1.91 7.56
N SER A 176 14.63 -1.45 8.69
CA SER A 176 13.35 -0.74 8.76
C SER A 176 13.38 0.55 7.92
N SER A 177 14.52 1.29 7.90
CA SER A 177 14.66 2.50 7.08
C SER A 177 14.62 2.21 5.56
N LEU A 178 14.85 0.96 5.14
CA LEU A 178 14.74 0.54 3.75
C LEU A 178 13.29 0.27 3.33
N ILE A 179 12.39 -0.06 4.28
CA ILE A 179 10.97 -0.30 4.04
C ILE A 179 10.13 0.96 4.26
N SER A 180 10.48 1.75 5.29
CA SER A 180 9.71 2.92 5.70
C SER A 180 10.62 4.14 5.84
N GLY A 181 10.89 4.79 4.73
CA GLY A 181 11.76 5.96 4.66
C GLY A 181 11.43 6.89 3.49
N PRO A 182 12.20 7.95 3.29
CA PRO A 182 12.01 8.85 2.15
C PRO A 182 12.26 8.18 0.79
N ILE A 183 13.20 7.21 0.76
CA ILE A 183 13.66 6.48 -0.43
C ILE A 183 13.61 4.99 -0.09
N ASP A 184 12.42 4.48 0.19
CA ASP A 184 12.20 3.09 0.52
C ASP A 184 11.81 2.25 -0.69
N ILE A 185 11.90 0.94 -0.51
CA ILE A 185 11.59 -0.05 -1.56
C ILE A 185 10.13 -0.05 -1.97
N ASP A 186 9.21 0.32 -1.07
CA ASP A 186 7.78 0.42 -1.32
C ASP A 186 7.50 1.54 -2.36
N LYS A 187 7.98 2.76 -2.09
CA LYS A 187 7.86 3.90 -3.00
C LYS A 187 8.57 3.68 -4.33
N MET A 188 9.72 3.02 -4.28
CA MET A 188 10.50 2.68 -5.47
C MET A 188 9.76 1.70 -6.39
N ASP A 189 8.86 0.86 -5.85
CA ASP A 189 8.03 -0.03 -6.67
C ASP A 189 6.74 0.67 -7.13
N TYR A 190 5.94 1.22 -6.18
CA TYR A 190 4.62 1.68 -6.57
C TYR A 190 4.63 2.90 -7.49
N LEU A 191 5.57 3.84 -7.35
CA LEU A 191 5.57 5.05 -8.20
C LEU A 191 5.65 4.72 -9.69
N PRO A 192 6.64 3.96 -10.19
CA PRO A 192 6.67 3.60 -11.61
C PRO A 192 5.56 2.61 -12.00
N ARG A 193 5.18 1.67 -11.13
CA ARG A 193 4.13 0.69 -11.41
C ARG A 193 2.76 1.35 -11.56
N ASP A 194 2.37 2.19 -10.62
CA ASP A 194 1.11 2.93 -10.66
C ASP A 194 1.05 3.87 -11.86
N SER A 195 2.16 4.57 -12.12
CA SER A 195 2.31 5.47 -13.26
C SER A 195 2.06 4.75 -14.57
N ALA A 196 2.72 3.59 -14.77
CA ALA A 196 2.55 2.79 -15.97
C ALA A 196 1.11 2.26 -16.13
N ASN A 197 0.51 1.78 -15.04
CA ASN A 197 -0.85 1.25 -15.05
C ASN A 197 -1.92 2.34 -15.16
N CYS A 198 -1.67 3.53 -14.64
CA CYS A 198 -2.54 4.69 -14.88
C CYS A 198 -2.36 5.31 -16.28
N GLY A 199 -1.33 4.92 -17.03
CA GLY A 199 -1.03 5.50 -18.34
C GLY A 199 -0.54 6.94 -18.25
N VAL A 200 0.11 7.33 -17.15
CA VAL A 200 0.66 8.67 -16.91
C VAL A 200 2.19 8.60 -16.78
N PRO A 201 2.93 9.68 -17.07
CA PRO A 201 4.40 9.65 -17.01
C PRO A 201 4.96 9.93 -15.61
N TYR A 202 4.18 10.43 -14.68
CA TYR A 202 4.63 11.17 -13.49
C TYR A 202 5.49 10.35 -12.52
N GLY A 203 5.23 9.05 -12.36
CA GLY A 203 5.97 8.16 -11.46
C GLY A 203 7.29 7.61 -12.03
N ASN A 204 7.57 7.85 -13.32
CA ASN A 204 8.75 7.32 -14.03
C ASN A 204 9.85 8.36 -14.30
N HIS A 205 9.79 9.53 -13.66
CA HIS A 205 10.72 10.64 -13.95
C HIS A 205 11.98 10.63 -13.09
N PHE A 206 12.35 9.51 -12.48
CA PHE A 206 13.60 9.38 -11.76
C PHE A 206 14.38 8.13 -12.20
N ASP A 207 15.72 8.23 -12.14
CA ASP A 207 16.62 7.15 -12.49
C ASP A 207 16.76 6.18 -11.29
N GLN A 208 15.97 5.10 -11.32
CA GLN A 208 15.92 4.08 -10.28
C GLN A 208 17.27 3.37 -10.10
N ASP A 209 17.95 3.03 -11.18
CA ASP A 209 19.24 2.33 -11.14
C ASP A 209 20.34 3.22 -10.57
N ARG A 210 20.32 4.49 -10.94
CA ARG A 210 21.23 5.50 -10.37
C ARG A 210 21.01 5.66 -8.87
N LEU A 211 19.76 5.69 -8.44
CA LEU A 211 19.40 5.83 -7.04
C LEU A 211 19.87 4.61 -6.24
N ILE A 212 19.59 3.40 -6.70
CA ILE A 212 20.06 2.16 -6.06
C ILE A 212 21.57 2.10 -6.00
N SER A 213 22.28 2.43 -7.10
CA SER A 213 23.75 2.42 -7.12
C SER A 213 24.38 3.43 -6.18
N SER A 214 23.65 4.45 -5.76
CA SER A 214 24.11 5.51 -4.85
C SER A 214 23.82 5.23 -3.37
N LEU A 215 23.12 4.14 -3.04
CA LEU A 215 22.80 3.79 -1.65
C LEU A 215 24.06 3.53 -0.83
N THR A 216 24.06 4.03 0.39
CA THR A 216 25.11 3.87 1.39
C THR A 216 24.52 4.03 2.79
N LEU A 217 25.34 3.89 3.83
CA LEU A 217 24.96 4.24 5.21
C LEU A 217 25.55 5.59 5.58
N SER A 218 24.85 6.32 6.45
CA SER A 218 25.35 7.55 7.04
C SER A 218 26.49 7.22 8.01
N PRO A 219 27.66 7.91 7.92
CA PRO A 219 28.80 7.65 8.81
C PRO A 219 28.53 8.01 10.29
N SER A 220 27.68 8.99 10.53
CA SER A 220 27.40 9.52 11.88
C SER A 220 26.20 8.87 12.57
N ASN A 221 25.31 8.26 11.80
CA ASN A 221 24.13 7.57 12.31
C ASN A 221 23.83 6.44 11.32
N PRO A 222 23.90 5.17 11.74
CA PRO A 222 23.73 4.04 10.84
C PRO A 222 22.29 3.94 10.33
N ARG A 223 21.98 4.75 9.32
CA ARG A 223 20.72 4.81 8.59
C ARG A 223 21.00 4.85 7.10
N LEU A 224 20.02 4.46 6.32
CA LEU A 224 20.08 4.60 4.86
C LEU A 224 20.43 6.05 4.49
N ALA A 225 21.39 6.19 3.61
CA ALA A 225 21.81 7.45 3.01
C ALA A 225 22.06 7.24 1.51
N ILE A 226 22.20 8.32 0.79
CA ILE A 226 22.62 8.33 -0.61
C ILE A 226 23.88 9.15 -0.78
N SER A 227 24.78 8.69 -1.64
CA SER A 227 25.93 9.49 -2.04
C SER A 227 25.49 10.66 -2.92
N GLU A 228 26.34 11.69 -3.03
CA GLU A 228 26.08 12.89 -3.87
C GLU A 228 25.67 12.54 -5.31
N LYS A 229 26.19 11.42 -5.84
CA LYS A 229 25.86 10.95 -7.19
C LYS A 229 24.37 10.58 -7.40
N GLY A 230 23.66 10.24 -6.32
CA GLY A 230 22.24 9.89 -6.35
C GLY A 230 21.29 11.05 -6.04
N ARG A 231 21.81 12.19 -5.63
CA ARG A 231 21.00 13.31 -5.13
C ARG A 231 19.88 13.73 -6.08
N THR A 232 20.22 13.99 -7.34
CA THR A 232 19.20 14.40 -8.33
C THR A 232 18.14 13.33 -8.55
N ALA A 233 18.51 12.05 -8.59
CA ALA A 233 17.55 10.96 -8.72
C ALA A 233 16.61 10.88 -7.50
N ALA A 234 17.12 11.12 -6.29
CA ALA A 234 16.31 11.16 -5.08
C ALA A 234 15.35 12.37 -5.06
N GLU A 235 15.81 13.54 -5.43
CA GLU A 235 14.99 14.75 -5.54
C GLU A 235 13.87 14.55 -6.56
N LEU A 236 14.16 13.95 -7.72
CA LEU A 236 13.17 13.62 -8.75
C LEU A 236 12.19 12.56 -8.28
N MET A 237 12.60 11.56 -7.50
CA MET A 237 11.69 10.57 -6.92
C MET A 237 10.70 11.23 -5.95
N VAL A 238 11.17 12.10 -5.06
CA VAL A 238 10.30 12.85 -4.13
C VAL A 238 9.32 13.74 -4.91
N PHE A 239 9.79 14.40 -5.97
CA PHE A 239 8.94 15.21 -6.84
C PHE A 239 7.92 14.35 -7.62
N SER A 240 8.33 13.20 -8.15
CA SER A 240 7.45 12.23 -8.80
C SER A 240 6.32 11.79 -7.87
N ARG A 241 6.64 11.51 -6.59
CA ARG A 241 5.65 11.19 -5.57
C ARG A 241 4.65 12.34 -5.38
N TYR A 242 5.13 13.57 -5.25
CA TYR A 242 4.27 14.74 -5.12
C TYR A 242 3.28 14.85 -6.29
N VAL A 243 3.77 14.71 -7.54
CA VAL A 243 2.91 14.81 -8.72
C VAL A 243 1.93 13.64 -8.80
N MET A 244 2.34 12.40 -8.48
CA MET A 244 1.43 11.26 -8.42
C MET A 244 0.32 11.46 -7.38
N PHE A 245 0.64 12.05 -6.23
CA PHE A 245 -0.38 12.39 -5.23
C PHE A 245 -1.38 13.41 -5.76
N SER A 246 -0.90 14.50 -6.35
CA SER A 246 -1.74 15.58 -6.90
C SER A 246 -2.63 15.09 -8.05
N GLU A 247 -2.04 14.41 -9.03
CA GLU A 247 -2.68 14.14 -10.31
C GLU A 247 -3.43 12.79 -10.35
N VAL A 248 -3.01 11.80 -9.54
CA VAL A 248 -3.58 10.45 -9.58
C VAL A 248 -4.35 10.12 -8.31
N TYR A 249 -3.65 10.02 -7.16
CA TYR A 249 -4.28 9.53 -5.93
C TYR A 249 -5.30 10.51 -5.37
N TRP A 250 -5.03 11.80 -5.47
CA TRP A 250 -5.92 12.88 -5.03
C TRP A 250 -6.63 13.58 -6.18
N HIS A 251 -6.62 12.96 -7.36
CA HIS A 251 -7.41 13.48 -8.48
C HIS A 251 -8.86 13.74 -8.06
N ARG A 252 -9.40 14.89 -8.40
CA ARG A 252 -10.74 15.35 -7.95
C ARG A 252 -11.84 14.31 -8.12
N THR A 253 -11.86 13.60 -9.25
CA THR A 253 -12.86 12.56 -9.52
C THR A 253 -12.60 11.29 -8.71
N VAL A 254 -11.34 10.94 -8.43
CA VAL A 254 -10.98 9.82 -7.54
C VAL A 254 -11.46 10.13 -6.11
N ARG A 255 -11.22 11.34 -5.62
CA ARG A 255 -11.70 11.78 -4.30
C ARG A 255 -13.23 11.77 -4.20
N SER A 256 -13.93 12.13 -5.29
CA SER A 256 -15.39 12.01 -5.35
C SER A 256 -15.84 10.54 -5.20
N ALA A 257 -15.22 9.62 -5.95
CA ALA A 257 -15.53 8.19 -5.83
C ALA A 257 -15.21 7.65 -4.43
N THR A 258 -14.09 8.09 -3.85
CA THR A 258 -13.70 7.73 -2.47
C THR A 258 -14.75 8.20 -1.45
N ALA A 259 -15.19 9.43 -1.54
CA ALA A 259 -16.21 9.97 -0.64
C ALA A 259 -17.56 9.24 -0.77
N MET A 260 -17.98 8.93 -2.01
CA MET A 260 -19.18 8.11 -2.27
C MET A 260 -19.04 6.72 -1.66
N PHE A 261 -17.88 6.09 -1.82
CA PHE A 261 -17.59 4.76 -1.26
C PHE A 261 -17.57 4.79 0.28
N GLN A 262 -16.91 5.76 0.88
CA GLN A 262 -16.86 5.93 2.34
C GLN A 262 -18.27 6.11 2.91
N HIS A 263 -19.11 6.92 2.26
CA HIS A 263 -20.50 7.10 2.67
C HIS A 263 -21.30 5.79 2.57
N LEU A 264 -21.19 5.08 1.44
CA LEU A 264 -21.80 3.77 1.25
C LEU A 264 -21.39 2.79 2.34
N PHE A 265 -20.08 2.63 2.58
CA PHE A 265 -19.55 1.73 3.60
C PHE A 265 -20.06 2.11 5.00
N PHE A 266 -20.01 3.39 5.35
CA PHE A 266 -20.46 3.87 6.66
C PHE A 266 -21.92 3.52 6.93
N LYS A 267 -22.79 3.69 5.95
CA LYS A 267 -24.22 3.37 6.08
C LYS A 267 -24.49 1.86 6.10
N SER A 268 -23.71 1.07 5.36
CA SER A 268 -23.89 -0.38 5.20
C SER A 268 -23.13 -1.22 6.23
N ARG A 269 -22.20 -0.66 6.99
CA ARG A 269 -21.26 -1.41 7.84
C ARG A 269 -21.92 -2.32 8.89
N GLY A 270 -23.10 -1.97 9.36
CA GLY A 270 -23.85 -2.81 10.30
C GLY A 270 -24.31 -4.16 9.72
N GLY A 271 -24.31 -4.31 8.40
CA GLY A 271 -24.61 -5.57 7.70
C GLY A 271 -23.37 -6.33 7.22
N ILE A 272 -22.15 -5.86 7.55
CA ILE A 272 -20.88 -6.45 7.11
C ILE A 272 -20.14 -6.97 8.33
N ALA A 273 -19.65 -8.20 8.28
CA ALA A 273 -18.81 -8.78 9.31
C ALA A 273 -17.40 -8.14 9.25
N LEU A 274 -17.16 -7.09 10.03
CA LEU A 274 -15.94 -6.27 9.97
C LEU A 274 -14.69 -7.05 10.38
N ASP A 275 -14.81 -8.03 11.25
CA ASP A 275 -13.77 -8.95 11.70
C ASP A 275 -13.28 -9.89 10.59
N THR A 276 -14.07 -10.08 9.54
CA THR A 276 -13.73 -10.95 8.41
C THR A 276 -13.25 -10.21 7.16
N LEU A 277 -13.15 -8.87 7.19
CA LEU A 277 -12.74 -8.04 6.05
C LEU A 277 -11.43 -8.52 5.42
N HIS A 278 -10.46 -8.90 6.25
CA HIS A 278 -9.15 -9.34 5.81
C HIS A 278 -9.14 -10.68 5.04
N HIS A 279 -10.24 -11.43 5.05
CA HIS A 279 -10.41 -12.64 4.24
C HIS A 279 -11.08 -12.36 2.89
N LEU A 280 -11.67 -11.18 2.69
CA LEU A 280 -12.42 -10.86 1.50
C LEU A 280 -11.50 -10.49 0.32
N ARG A 281 -12.02 -10.70 -0.88
CA ARG A 281 -11.50 -10.22 -2.16
C ARG A 281 -12.37 -9.07 -2.64
N ASP A 282 -11.87 -8.24 -3.57
CA ASP A 282 -12.61 -7.07 -4.06
C ASP A 282 -14.05 -7.39 -4.48
N GLU A 283 -14.24 -8.46 -5.28
CA GLU A 283 -15.56 -8.83 -5.77
C GLU A 283 -16.50 -9.29 -4.64
N ALA A 284 -15.98 -10.06 -3.69
CA ALA A 284 -16.78 -10.54 -2.56
C ALA A 284 -17.19 -9.38 -1.64
N PHE A 285 -16.26 -8.42 -1.42
CA PHE A 285 -16.55 -7.24 -0.63
C PHE A 285 -17.58 -6.32 -1.30
N ILE A 286 -17.45 -6.07 -2.61
CA ILE A 286 -18.44 -5.32 -3.39
C ILE A 286 -19.79 -6.04 -3.35
N GLY A 287 -19.79 -7.38 -3.46
CA GLY A 287 -21.01 -8.20 -3.31
C GLY A 287 -21.69 -8.01 -1.96
N ALA A 288 -20.91 -8.02 -0.87
CA ALA A 288 -21.44 -7.77 0.47
C ALA A 288 -22.04 -6.35 0.61
N LEU A 289 -21.37 -5.33 0.08
CA LEU A 289 -21.87 -3.95 0.07
C LEU A 289 -23.18 -3.81 -0.71
N THR A 290 -23.30 -4.52 -1.84
CA THR A 290 -24.49 -4.44 -2.70
C THR A 290 -25.66 -5.30 -2.23
N ALA A 291 -25.40 -6.27 -1.35
CA ALA A 291 -26.42 -7.13 -0.74
C ALA A 291 -27.05 -6.52 0.52
N CYS A 292 -26.45 -5.49 1.10
CA CYS A 292 -27.02 -4.80 2.25
C CYS A 292 -28.35 -4.13 1.85
N ASP A 293 -29.38 -4.40 2.64
CA ASP A 293 -30.72 -3.81 2.47
C ASP A 293 -30.66 -2.36 2.95
N SER A 294 -30.20 -1.46 2.09
CA SER A 294 -29.98 -0.06 2.42
C SER A 294 -30.59 0.87 1.38
N THR A 295 -30.99 2.06 1.84
CA THR A 295 -31.29 3.20 0.97
C THR A 295 -30.11 3.58 0.06
N GLU A 296 -28.95 3.00 0.32
CA GLU A 296 -27.68 3.26 -0.38
C GLU A 296 -27.42 2.34 -1.58
N LEU A 297 -28.37 1.41 -1.92
CA LEU A 297 -28.27 0.56 -3.12
C LEU A 297 -28.07 1.37 -4.39
N LYS A 298 -28.67 2.58 -4.47
CA LYS A 298 -28.45 3.49 -5.59
C LYS A 298 -26.99 3.92 -5.68
N LEU A 299 -26.36 4.27 -4.54
CA LEU A 299 -24.96 4.68 -4.48
C LEU A 299 -24.02 3.52 -4.86
N ALA A 300 -24.30 2.31 -4.37
CA ALA A 300 -23.59 1.10 -4.77
C ALA A 300 -23.69 0.85 -6.28
N SER A 301 -24.88 1.01 -6.87
CA SER A 301 -25.09 0.90 -8.31
C SER A 301 -24.36 1.97 -9.11
N MET A 302 -24.27 3.20 -8.58
CA MET A 302 -23.53 4.29 -9.21
C MET A 302 -22.01 4.04 -9.24
N LEU A 303 -21.45 3.43 -8.20
CA LEU A 303 -20.02 3.11 -8.10
C LEU A 303 -19.66 1.83 -8.86
N PHE A 304 -20.42 0.75 -8.65
CA PHE A 304 -20.05 -0.61 -9.05
C PHE A 304 -20.99 -1.22 -10.08
N GLY A 305 -22.07 -0.52 -10.44
CA GLY A 305 -23.05 -0.99 -11.42
C GLY A 305 -22.56 -0.85 -12.87
N ARG A 306 -23.45 -1.21 -13.82
CA ARG A 306 -23.14 -1.21 -15.25
C ARG A 306 -22.81 0.17 -15.83
N ALA A 307 -23.39 1.22 -15.27
CA ALA A 307 -23.16 2.61 -15.69
C ALA A 307 -22.58 3.39 -14.52
N ARG A 308 -21.27 3.63 -14.57
CA ARG A 308 -20.58 4.46 -13.59
C ARG A 308 -21.17 5.87 -13.56
N GLN A 309 -21.60 6.32 -12.39
CA GLN A 309 -22.10 7.67 -12.16
C GLN A 309 -21.44 8.25 -10.92
N LEU A 310 -20.48 9.13 -11.08
CA LEU A 310 -19.77 9.75 -9.97
C LEU A 310 -20.30 11.17 -9.71
N PHE A 311 -20.36 11.54 -8.44
CA PHE A 311 -20.67 12.91 -8.04
C PHE A 311 -19.63 13.87 -8.61
N LYS A 312 -20.09 15.08 -8.95
CA LYS A 312 -19.20 16.14 -9.39
C LYS A 312 -19.06 17.18 -8.29
N CYS A 313 -17.84 17.65 -8.06
CA CYS A 313 -17.59 18.75 -7.15
C CYS A 313 -18.31 20.00 -7.65
N VAL A 314 -19.22 20.53 -6.84
CA VAL A 314 -20.00 21.75 -7.13
C VAL A 314 -19.38 22.94 -6.42
N LEU A 315 -18.78 22.70 -5.24
CA LEU A 315 -18.20 23.73 -4.39
C LEU A 315 -17.00 23.15 -3.64
N GLU A 316 -15.96 23.94 -3.48
CA GLU A 316 -14.73 23.58 -2.79
C GLU A 316 -14.35 24.71 -1.83
N PHE A 317 -13.94 24.34 -0.61
CA PHE A 317 -13.44 25.25 0.40
C PHE A 317 -12.04 24.84 0.82
N ASP A 318 -11.17 25.78 0.95
CA ASP A 318 -9.84 25.59 1.50
C ASP A 318 -9.63 26.48 2.75
N HIS A 319 -8.50 26.26 3.42
CA HIS A 319 -8.13 27.05 4.59
C HIS A 319 -7.99 28.56 4.30
N GLN A 320 -7.66 28.94 3.06
CA GLN A 320 -7.48 30.34 2.69
C GLN A 320 -8.81 31.03 2.41
N SER A 321 -9.70 30.33 1.70
CA SER A 321 -11.00 30.90 1.29
C SER A 321 -12.04 30.90 2.40
N GLN A 322 -12.08 29.87 3.25
CA GLN A 322 -13.05 29.68 4.36
C GLN A 322 -12.41 29.00 5.57
N PRO A 323 -11.50 29.67 6.30
CA PRO A 323 -10.69 29.06 7.35
C PRO A 323 -11.51 28.44 8.49
N GLU A 324 -12.59 29.10 8.92
CA GLU A 324 -13.44 28.59 10.00
C GLU A 324 -14.20 27.33 9.59
N LEU A 325 -14.83 27.34 8.42
CA LEU A 325 -15.55 26.18 7.89
C LEU A 325 -14.60 25.01 7.62
N HIS A 326 -13.43 25.30 7.03
CA HIS A 326 -12.40 24.30 6.80
C HIS A 326 -11.97 23.66 8.14
N SER A 327 -11.68 24.46 9.17
CA SER A 327 -11.27 23.96 10.48
C SER A 327 -12.34 23.09 11.14
N GLN A 328 -13.60 23.47 11.05
CA GLN A 328 -14.72 22.69 11.61
C GLN A 328 -14.84 21.32 10.94
N ILE A 329 -14.69 21.25 9.61
CA ILE A 329 -14.79 19.99 8.86
C ILE A 329 -13.53 19.15 9.07
N ALA A 330 -12.34 19.73 8.93
CA ALA A 330 -11.06 19.02 8.99
C ALA A 330 -10.78 18.34 10.35
N HIS A 331 -11.35 18.86 11.43
CA HIS A 331 -11.22 18.30 12.79
C HIS A 331 -12.43 17.49 13.24
N SER A 332 -13.40 17.27 12.36
CA SER A 332 -14.61 16.49 12.67
C SER A 332 -14.34 15.00 12.48
N THR A 333 -14.96 14.16 13.32
CA THR A 333 -15.03 12.72 13.09
C THR A 333 -15.83 12.42 11.83
N TYR A 334 -15.58 11.28 11.20
CA TYR A 334 -16.35 10.87 10.00
C TYR A 334 -17.86 10.80 10.30
N ALA A 335 -18.26 10.34 11.48
CA ALA A 335 -19.66 10.30 11.90
C ALA A 335 -20.30 11.71 11.89
N ASN A 336 -19.59 12.72 12.38
CA ASN A 336 -20.05 14.11 12.35
C ASN A 336 -20.13 14.67 10.92
N CYS A 337 -19.13 14.38 10.07
CA CYS A 337 -19.17 14.74 8.65
C CYS A 337 -20.38 14.10 7.95
N ASN A 338 -20.71 12.86 8.28
CA ASN A 338 -21.89 12.19 7.75
C ASN A 338 -23.20 12.85 8.20
N LEU A 339 -23.32 13.25 9.47
CA LEU A 339 -24.46 14.01 9.96
C LEU A 339 -24.59 15.37 9.25
N MET A 340 -23.48 16.10 9.04
CA MET A 340 -23.47 17.35 8.28
C MET A 340 -23.95 17.11 6.83
N THR A 341 -23.52 16.03 6.19
CA THR A 341 -23.96 15.64 4.84
C THR A 341 -25.47 15.40 4.82
N ASP A 342 -26.02 14.64 5.79
CA ASP A 342 -27.46 14.39 5.89
C ASP A 342 -28.27 15.68 6.13
N HIS A 343 -27.72 16.64 6.87
CA HIS A 343 -28.35 17.96 7.09
C HIS A 343 -28.34 18.81 5.82
N LEU A 344 -27.20 18.87 5.14
CA LEU A 344 -27.04 19.61 3.89
C LEU A 344 -27.98 19.05 2.80
N HIS A 345 -28.01 17.73 2.66
CA HIS A 345 -28.91 17.03 1.74
C HIS A 345 -30.38 17.43 1.97
N ARG A 346 -30.86 17.39 3.22
CA ARG A 346 -32.24 17.81 3.58
C ARG A 346 -32.50 19.28 3.28
N ALA A 347 -31.55 20.15 3.55
CA ALA A 347 -31.67 21.59 3.30
C ALA A 347 -31.76 21.90 1.79
N ILE A 348 -30.93 21.24 0.96
CA ILE A 348 -30.94 21.40 -0.49
C ILE A 348 -32.24 20.84 -1.07
N ALA A 349 -32.68 19.63 -0.67
CA ALA A 349 -33.93 19.02 -1.11
C ALA A 349 -35.11 19.95 -0.85
N SER A 350 -35.20 20.52 0.36
CA SER A 350 -36.25 21.45 0.74
C SER A 350 -36.22 22.76 -0.07
N LYS A 351 -35.03 23.38 -0.23
CA LYS A 351 -34.90 24.65 -0.97
C LYS A 351 -35.14 24.50 -2.47
N CYS A 352 -34.73 23.39 -3.06
CA CYS A 352 -34.84 23.13 -4.48
C CYS A 352 -36.16 22.41 -4.87
N GLN A 353 -36.99 22.06 -3.88
CA GLN A 353 -38.23 21.29 -4.08
C GLN A 353 -37.99 19.96 -4.82
N LEU A 354 -36.84 19.34 -4.58
CA LEU A 354 -36.46 18.09 -5.20
C LEU A 354 -36.87 16.90 -4.31
N PRO A 355 -37.25 15.75 -4.91
CA PRO A 355 -37.43 14.52 -4.13
C PRO A 355 -36.11 14.12 -3.48
N ARG A 356 -36.17 13.48 -2.29
CA ARG A 356 -34.98 13.11 -1.50
C ARG A 356 -33.98 12.22 -2.24
N ASP A 357 -34.43 11.47 -3.20
CA ASP A 357 -33.63 10.56 -4.03
C ASP A 357 -33.04 11.23 -5.29
N ALA A 358 -33.30 12.51 -5.49
CA ALA A 358 -32.79 13.26 -6.64
C ALA A 358 -31.49 14.04 -6.38
N ILE A 359 -31.01 14.02 -5.14
CA ILE A 359 -29.80 14.76 -4.72
C ILE A 359 -28.69 13.79 -4.35
#